data_a668e6ea9d5379f40bfcd6ca91a11d17
#
_entry.id   a668e6ea9d5379f40bfcd6ca91a11d17
#
_cell.length_a   1.000
_cell.length_b   1.000
_cell.length_c   1.000
_cell.angle_alpha   90.00
_cell.angle_beta   90.00
_cell.angle_gamma   90.00
#
_symmetry.space_group_name_H-M   'P 1'
#
loop_
_entity.id
_entity.type
_entity.pdbx_description
1 polymer ?
#
loop_
_entity_poly.entity_id
_entity_poly.type
_entity_poly.pdbx_seq_one_letter_code
_entity_poly.pdbx_strand_id
1 'polypeptide(L)'
;MDHPIEISPLTKKKPDDPTKVERFELYINGWEMCNAYSELNDPIDQRERFAAQDALSEQGDEEAQHTDEDFLYAMEIGMPPTGGIGYGIDRLTMLLTDSAAIRDVLLFPTMKTIKD
;
A
#
# COMPACT_ATOMS: atom_id res chain seq x y z
N MET A 1 -4.98 8.36 -10.41
CA MET A 1 -6.23 7.58 -10.17
C MET A 1 -6.23 6.38 -11.10
N ASP A 2 -6.95 5.31 -10.73
CA ASP A 2 -7.14 4.10 -11.55
C ASP A 2 -5.82 3.40 -11.89
N HIS A 3 -5.16 2.87 -10.86
CA HIS A 3 -3.89 2.15 -10.99
C HIS A 3 -4.07 0.78 -11.67
N PRO A 4 -3.03 0.25 -12.34
CA PRO A 4 -3.03 -1.13 -12.84
C PRO A 4 -3.20 -2.15 -11.72
N ILE A 5 -3.87 -3.26 -12.05
CA ILE A 5 -4.17 -4.33 -11.08
C ILE A 5 -2.90 -5.03 -10.57
N GLU A 6 -1.88 -5.14 -11.41
CA GLU A 6 -0.64 -5.86 -11.14
C GLU A 6 0.16 -5.27 -9.98
N ILE A 7 0.06 -3.94 -9.79
CA ILE A 7 0.76 -3.21 -8.72
C ILE A 7 -0.14 -2.87 -7.53
N SER A 8 -1.30 -3.50 -7.42
CA SER A 8 -2.31 -3.18 -6.40
C SER A 8 -3.00 -4.44 -5.87
N PRO A 9 -2.27 -5.36 -5.23
CA PRO A 9 -2.77 -6.70 -4.89
C PRO A 9 -3.89 -6.71 -3.84
N LEU A 10 -4.05 -5.65 -3.04
CA LEU A 10 -5.06 -5.55 -1.97
C LEU A 10 -6.28 -4.69 -2.35
N THR A 11 -6.33 -4.22 -3.60
CA THR A 11 -7.33 -3.25 -4.03
C THR A 11 -8.41 -3.88 -4.90
N LYS A 12 -9.65 -3.46 -4.71
CA LYS A 12 -10.80 -3.91 -5.48
C LYS A 12 -10.72 -3.46 -6.94
N LYS A 13 -11.05 -4.37 -7.87
CA LYS A 13 -11.17 -4.06 -9.30
C LYS A 13 -12.28 -3.04 -9.55
N LYS A 14 -12.09 -2.23 -10.59
CA LYS A 14 -13.18 -1.41 -11.12
C LYS A 14 -14.24 -2.29 -11.79
N PRO A 15 -15.53 -2.01 -11.58
CA PRO A 15 -16.60 -2.79 -12.19
C PRO A 15 -16.64 -2.69 -13.73
N ASP A 16 -16.21 -1.57 -14.27
CA ASP A 16 -16.23 -1.23 -15.69
C ASP A 16 -14.91 -1.56 -16.43
N ASP A 17 -13.81 -1.74 -15.69
CA ASP A 17 -12.50 -2.06 -16.26
C ASP A 17 -11.69 -2.95 -15.29
N PRO A 18 -11.77 -4.28 -15.41
CA PRO A 18 -11.12 -5.19 -14.47
C PRO A 18 -9.58 -5.21 -14.57
N THR A 19 -8.97 -4.51 -15.53
CA THR A 19 -7.51 -4.30 -15.60
C THR A 19 -7.03 -3.20 -14.68
N LYS A 20 -7.95 -2.44 -14.09
CA LYS A 20 -7.69 -1.33 -13.18
C LYS A 20 -8.37 -1.54 -11.83
N VAL A 21 -7.87 -0.83 -10.84
CA VAL A 21 -8.38 -0.86 -9.48
C VAL A 21 -8.89 0.49 -9.02
N GLU A 22 -9.80 0.49 -8.05
CA GLU A 22 -10.36 1.68 -7.40
C GLU A 22 -9.36 2.26 -6.40
N ARG A 23 -8.30 2.92 -6.91
CA ARG A 23 -7.19 3.49 -6.14
C ARG A 23 -6.86 4.90 -6.59
N PHE A 24 -6.51 5.77 -5.64
CA PHE A 24 -5.89 7.05 -5.92
C PHE A 24 -4.76 7.36 -4.94
N GLU A 25 -3.84 8.18 -5.38
CA GLU A 25 -2.79 8.77 -4.57
C GLU A 25 -2.89 10.29 -4.67
N LEU A 26 -2.65 10.99 -3.56
CA LEU A 26 -2.57 12.43 -3.51
C LEU A 26 -1.10 12.85 -3.43
N TYR A 27 -0.70 13.72 -4.35
CA TYR A 27 0.62 14.32 -4.37
C TYR A 27 0.54 15.81 -4.06
N ILE A 28 1.38 16.29 -3.15
CA ILE A 28 1.58 17.70 -2.84
C ILE A 28 3.08 17.97 -2.87
N ASN A 29 3.49 19.01 -3.57
CA ASN A 29 4.91 19.36 -3.73
C ASN A 29 5.79 18.21 -4.25
N GLY A 30 5.25 17.37 -5.12
CA GLY A 30 5.94 16.19 -5.65
C GLY A 30 6.05 15.00 -4.69
N TRP A 31 5.49 15.09 -3.49
CA TRP A 31 5.48 14.03 -2.51
C TRP A 31 4.12 13.33 -2.47
N GLU A 32 4.11 12.01 -2.47
CA GLU A 32 2.92 11.24 -2.15
C GLU A 32 2.53 11.49 -0.70
N MET A 33 1.36 12.09 -0.49
CA MET A 33 0.83 12.45 0.83
C MET A 33 -0.14 11.41 1.37
N CYS A 34 -0.93 10.82 0.49
CA CYS A 34 -1.79 9.72 0.85
C CYS A 34 -2.03 8.76 -0.30
N ASN A 35 -2.41 7.54 0.07
CA ASN A 35 -2.83 6.46 -0.79
C ASN A 35 -4.15 5.91 -0.25
N ALA A 36 -5.16 5.78 -1.10
CA ALA A 36 -6.48 5.34 -0.70
C ALA A 36 -7.11 4.47 -1.78
N TYR A 37 -7.85 3.45 -1.34
CA TYR A 37 -8.52 2.53 -2.24
C TYR A 37 -9.72 1.83 -1.60
N SER A 38 -10.58 1.28 -2.48
CA SER A 38 -11.58 0.30 -2.05
C SER A 38 -10.86 -1.01 -1.75
N GLU A 39 -11.03 -1.51 -0.52
CA GLU A 39 -10.41 -2.77 -0.11
C GLU A 39 -10.97 -3.94 -0.92
N LEU A 40 -10.08 -4.84 -1.36
CA LEU A 40 -10.50 -6.10 -1.93
C LEU A 40 -11.10 -6.96 -0.82
N ASN A 41 -12.37 -7.32 -0.94
CA ASN A 41 -13.13 -8.07 0.07
C ASN A 41 -13.62 -9.44 -0.43
N ASP A 42 -13.12 -9.89 -1.56
CA ASP A 42 -13.35 -11.24 -2.11
C ASP A 42 -12.13 -12.12 -1.80
N PRO A 43 -12.23 -13.12 -0.91
CA PRO A 43 -11.09 -13.96 -0.54
C PRO A 43 -10.60 -14.85 -1.70
N ILE A 44 -11.44 -15.16 -2.68
CA ILE A 44 -11.03 -15.96 -3.85
C ILE A 44 -10.14 -15.10 -4.76
N ASP A 45 -10.59 -13.90 -5.11
CA ASP A 45 -9.78 -12.93 -5.88
C ASP A 45 -8.47 -12.57 -5.13
N GLN A 46 -8.54 -12.39 -3.80
CA GLN A 46 -7.35 -12.09 -3.00
C GLN A 46 -6.32 -13.22 -3.06
N ARG A 47 -6.74 -14.48 -2.98
CA ARG A 47 -5.84 -15.63 -3.08
C ARG A 47 -5.16 -15.70 -4.45
N GLU A 48 -5.90 -15.42 -5.52
CA GLU A 48 -5.34 -15.35 -6.88
C GLU A 48 -4.29 -14.23 -7.01
N ARG A 49 -4.56 -13.06 -6.38
CA ARG A 49 -3.63 -11.93 -6.37
C ARG A 49 -2.34 -12.25 -5.63
N PHE A 50 -2.44 -12.89 -4.45
CA PHE A 50 -1.27 -13.32 -3.70
C PHE A 50 -0.45 -14.36 -4.47
N ALA A 51 -1.08 -15.34 -5.09
CA ALA A 51 -0.37 -16.32 -5.92
C ALA A 51 0.39 -15.66 -7.09
N ALA A 52 -0.17 -14.61 -7.69
CA ALA A 52 0.53 -13.84 -8.72
C ALA A 52 1.72 -13.05 -8.15
N GLN A 53 1.61 -12.50 -6.94
CA GLN A 53 2.71 -11.82 -6.25
C GLN A 53 3.82 -12.79 -5.84
N ASP A 54 3.49 -13.98 -5.33
CA ASP A 54 4.47 -15.03 -5.02
C ASP A 54 5.28 -15.42 -6.27
N ALA A 55 4.62 -15.55 -7.44
CA ALA A 55 5.30 -15.83 -8.69
C ALA A 55 6.25 -14.70 -9.15
N LEU A 56 5.94 -13.42 -8.85
CA LEU A 56 6.84 -12.29 -9.09
C LEU A 56 8.04 -12.31 -8.12
N SER A 57 7.80 -12.63 -6.85
CA SER A 57 8.86 -12.78 -5.85
C SER A 57 9.86 -13.87 -6.24
N GLU A 58 9.39 -15.01 -6.76
CA GLU A 58 10.26 -16.08 -7.25
C GLU A 58 11.12 -15.64 -8.45
N GLN A 59 10.68 -14.63 -9.20
CA GLN A 59 11.42 -14.03 -10.30
C GLN A 59 12.40 -12.92 -9.85
N GLY A 60 12.48 -12.64 -8.55
CA GLY A 60 13.41 -11.69 -7.94
C GLY A 60 12.84 -10.30 -7.65
N ASP A 61 11.52 -10.15 -7.67
CA ASP A 61 10.87 -8.91 -7.22
C ASP A 61 10.84 -8.88 -5.69
N GLU A 62 11.71 -8.08 -5.07
CA GLU A 62 11.83 -7.93 -3.63
C GLU A 62 10.67 -7.13 -2.99
N GLU A 63 9.88 -6.43 -3.80
CA GLU A 63 8.72 -5.65 -3.33
C GLU A 63 7.42 -6.45 -3.40
N ALA A 64 7.43 -7.65 -4.01
CA ALA A 64 6.27 -8.50 -4.12
C ALA A 64 5.77 -8.98 -2.74
N GLN A 65 4.46 -8.97 -2.57
CA GLN A 65 3.83 -9.39 -1.33
C GLN A 65 3.66 -10.91 -1.30
N HIS A 66 3.96 -11.53 -0.15
CA HIS A 66 3.76 -12.95 0.06
C HIS A 66 2.32 -13.27 0.49
N THR A 67 1.88 -14.48 0.17
CA THR A 67 0.59 -15.02 0.62
C THR A 67 0.51 -15.01 2.13
N ASP A 68 -0.54 -14.36 2.67
CA ASP A 68 -0.87 -14.34 4.10
C ASP A 68 -2.15 -15.16 4.33
N GLU A 69 -2.00 -16.39 4.81
CA GLU A 69 -3.11 -17.30 5.06
C GLU A 69 -3.99 -16.85 6.23
N ASP A 70 -3.44 -16.18 7.24
CA ASP A 70 -4.22 -15.65 8.36
C ASP A 70 -5.10 -14.49 7.90
N PHE A 71 -4.60 -13.64 7.02
CA PHE A 71 -5.38 -12.58 6.38
C PHE A 71 -6.52 -13.15 5.52
N LEU A 72 -6.23 -14.15 4.67
CA LEU A 72 -7.23 -14.81 3.86
C LEU A 72 -8.32 -15.48 4.71
N TYR A 73 -7.92 -16.15 5.78
CA TYR A 73 -8.88 -16.75 6.72
C TYR A 73 -9.77 -15.69 7.39
N ALA A 74 -9.23 -14.57 7.79
CA ALA A 74 -9.99 -13.46 8.34
C ALA A 74 -11.01 -12.90 7.33
N MET A 75 -10.62 -12.78 6.05
CA MET A 75 -11.54 -12.37 4.96
C MET A 75 -12.67 -13.37 4.75
N GLU A 76 -12.40 -14.68 4.82
CA GLU A 76 -13.39 -15.75 4.68
C GLU A 76 -14.46 -15.72 5.78
N ILE A 77 -14.08 -15.32 7.00
CA ILE A 77 -15.04 -15.11 8.12
C ILE A 77 -16.00 -13.98 7.79
N GLY A 78 -15.54 -12.94 7.12
CA GLY A 78 -16.35 -11.87 6.58
C GLY A 78 -15.66 -10.51 6.62
N MET A 79 -15.49 -9.91 5.45
CA MET A 79 -15.01 -8.54 5.29
C MET A 79 -16.08 -7.71 4.58
N PRO A 80 -16.68 -6.70 5.23
CA PRO A 80 -17.68 -5.84 4.59
C PRO A 80 -17.04 -4.95 3.52
N PRO A 81 -17.82 -4.36 2.61
CA PRO A 81 -17.33 -3.30 1.74
C PRO A 81 -16.70 -2.18 2.56
N THR A 82 -15.43 -1.91 2.30
CA THR A 82 -14.58 -1.01 3.11
C THR A 82 -13.74 -0.15 2.19
N GLY A 83 -13.57 1.12 2.53
CA GLY A 83 -12.56 2.01 1.95
C GLY A 83 -11.44 2.22 2.95
N GLY A 84 -10.20 2.12 2.47
CA GLY A 84 -9.00 2.39 3.26
C GLY A 84 -8.29 3.66 2.79
N ILE A 85 -7.65 4.35 3.72
CA ILE A 85 -6.77 5.48 3.44
C ILE A 85 -5.56 5.44 4.36
N GLY A 86 -4.36 5.50 3.76
CA GLY A 86 -3.11 5.73 4.46
C GLY A 86 -2.55 7.10 4.08
N TYR A 87 -2.17 7.91 5.06
CA TYR A 87 -1.48 9.16 4.81
C TYR A 87 -0.22 9.29 5.66
N GLY A 88 0.82 9.89 5.06
CA GLY A 88 2.11 10.04 5.71
C GLY A 88 2.10 11.19 6.70
N ILE A 89 1.97 10.91 7.99
CA ILE A 89 2.00 11.91 9.06
C ILE A 89 3.33 12.67 9.05
N ASP A 90 4.45 11.97 8.87
CA ASP A 90 5.77 12.61 8.80
C ASP A 90 5.87 13.56 7.61
N ARG A 91 5.40 13.14 6.42
CA ARG A 91 5.37 14.00 5.23
C ARG A 91 4.46 15.21 5.41
N LEU A 92 3.29 15.02 6.04
CA LEU A 92 2.39 16.12 6.37
C LEU A 92 3.06 17.10 7.35
N THR A 93 3.76 16.59 8.36
CA THR A 93 4.51 17.41 9.31
C THR A 93 5.62 18.19 8.61
N MET A 94 6.39 17.54 7.70
CA MET A 94 7.40 18.23 6.89
C MET A 94 6.80 19.39 6.09
N LEU A 95 5.63 19.17 5.45
CA LEU A 95 4.95 20.20 4.68
C LEU A 95 4.51 21.38 5.55
N LEU A 96 3.90 21.11 6.72
CA LEU A 96 3.36 22.13 7.62
C LEU A 96 4.47 22.92 8.35
N THR A 97 5.64 22.33 8.56
CA THR A 97 6.77 22.95 9.26
C THR A 97 7.87 23.45 8.33
N ASP A 98 7.67 23.34 7.00
CA ASP A 98 8.67 23.68 5.98
C ASP A 98 10.01 22.95 6.20
N SER A 99 9.95 21.68 6.60
CA SER A 99 11.13 20.86 6.87
C SER A 99 11.49 20.04 5.64
N ALA A 100 12.74 20.16 5.17
CA ALA A 100 13.20 19.52 3.93
C ALA A 100 13.54 18.02 4.09
N ALA A 101 13.81 17.56 5.31
CA ALA A 101 14.22 16.19 5.58
C ALA A 101 13.34 15.51 6.64
N ILE A 102 12.96 14.26 6.38
CA ILE A 102 12.08 13.49 7.28
C ILE A 102 12.70 13.31 8.68
N ARG A 103 14.01 13.19 8.80
CA ARG A 103 14.70 13.09 10.09
C ARG A 103 14.50 14.29 11.00
N ASP A 104 14.14 15.45 10.42
CA ASP A 104 13.95 16.70 11.18
C ASP A 104 12.58 16.72 11.89
N VAL A 105 11.65 15.84 11.50
CA VAL A 105 10.31 15.71 12.08
C VAL A 105 10.12 14.41 12.86
N LEU A 106 11.07 13.48 12.79
CA LEU A 106 11.05 12.25 13.58
C LEU A 106 11.55 12.50 15.00
N LEU A 107 10.79 12.02 16.01
CA LEU A 107 11.20 12.12 17.42
C LEU A 107 12.45 11.29 17.73
N PHE A 108 12.58 10.11 17.08
CA PHE A 108 13.70 9.18 17.28
C PHE A 108 14.24 8.70 15.92
N PRO A 109 14.97 9.57 15.17
CA PRO A 109 15.52 9.17 13.88
C PRO A 109 16.64 8.12 14.05
N THR A 110 16.69 7.17 13.13
CA THR A 110 17.80 6.20 13.07
C THR A 110 19.09 6.94 12.73
N MET A 111 20.09 6.83 13.60
CA MET A 111 21.41 7.43 13.44
C MET A 111 22.44 6.37 13.07
N LYS A 112 23.49 6.75 12.32
CA LYS A 112 24.65 5.87 12.12
C LYS A 112 25.30 5.59 13.48
N THR A 113 25.65 4.32 13.72
CA THR A 113 26.46 3.94 14.87
C THR A 113 27.82 4.68 14.78
N ILE A 114 28.18 5.40 15.83
CA ILE A 114 29.51 5.96 15.96
C ILE A 114 30.46 4.77 16.16
N LYS A 115 31.34 4.52 15.18
CA LYS A 115 32.44 3.56 15.37
C LYS A 115 33.51 4.31 16.14
N ASP A 116 33.83 3.85 17.33
CA ASP A 116 35.03 4.24 18.09
C ASP A 116 36.29 3.87 17.34
#